data_312039a8181916ada8df85569bc9cb57
#
_entry.id   312039a8181916ada8df85569bc9cb57
#
_cell.length_a   1.000
_cell.length_b   1.000
_cell.length_c   1.000
_cell.angle_alpha   90.00
_cell.angle_beta   90.00
_cell.angle_gamma   90.00
#
_symmetry.space_group_name_H-M   'P 1'
#
loop_
_entity.id
_entity.type
_entity.pdbx_description
1 polymer ?
#
loop_
_entity_poly.entity_id
_entity_poly.type
_entity_poly.pdbx_seq_one_letter_code
_entity_poly.pdbx_strand_id
1 'polypeptide(L)' 'MTTANRFVPYAFARDNAILLVPKTERDAEVWISDATPLAALNEVIRVFPGKVKPIVV' A
#
# COMPACT_ATOMS: atom_id res chain seq x y z
N MET A 1 -0.96 11.71 11.97
CA MET A 1 -1.06 10.42 11.30
C MET A 1 -1.88 10.53 10.05
N THR A 2 -1.46 9.88 9.00
CA THR A 2 -2.18 9.92 7.75
C THR A 2 -3.22 8.82 7.70
N THR A 3 -4.21 8.98 6.84
CA THR A 3 -5.26 7.98 6.64
C THR A 3 -4.69 6.64 6.17
N ALA A 4 -3.59 6.67 5.44
CA ALA A 4 -2.97 5.45 4.93
C ALA A 4 -2.54 4.50 6.05
N ASN A 5 -2.21 5.04 7.23
CA ASN A 5 -1.78 4.22 8.35
C ASN A 5 -2.89 3.33 8.92
N ARG A 6 -4.13 3.57 8.54
CA ARG A 6 -5.24 2.71 8.95
C ARG A 6 -5.17 1.35 8.25
N PHE A 7 -4.68 1.32 7.02
CA PHE A 7 -4.66 0.11 6.21
C PHE A 7 -3.28 -0.52 6.20
N VAL A 8 -2.23 0.31 6.28
CA VAL A 8 -0.86 -0.15 6.20
C VAL A 8 -0.09 0.46 7.36
N PRO A 9 0.14 -0.28 8.45
CA PRO A 9 0.93 0.24 9.57
C PRO A 9 2.31 0.68 9.11
N TYR A 10 2.85 1.71 9.76
CA TYR A 10 4.13 2.29 9.36
C TYR A 10 5.25 1.25 9.35
N ALA A 11 5.30 0.40 10.38
CA ALA A 11 6.36 -0.61 10.46
C ALA A 11 6.26 -1.62 9.31
N PHE A 12 5.03 -2.02 8.96
CA PHE A 12 4.81 -2.91 7.83
C PHE A 12 5.27 -2.25 6.52
N ALA A 13 4.88 -0.99 6.33
CA ALA A 13 5.23 -0.27 5.11
C ALA A 13 6.75 -0.11 4.97
N ARG A 14 7.40 0.23 6.07
CA ARG A 14 8.86 0.41 6.07
C ARG A 14 9.58 -0.92 5.79
N ASP A 15 9.16 -1.99 6.48
CA ASP A 15 9.86 -3.26 6.40
C ASP A 15 9.66 -3.95 5.05
N ASN A 16 8.58 -3.63 4.36
CA ASN A 16 8.26 -4.26 3.07
C ASN A 16 8.45 -3.32 1.88
N ALA A 17 9.01 -2.13 2.11
CA ALA A 17 9.28 -1.15 1.06
C ALA A 17 8.02 -0.85 0.22
N ILE A 18 6.91 -0.57 0.92
CA ILE A 18 5.62 -0.37 0.28
C ILE A 18 4.98 0.89 0.86
N LEU A 19 4.30 1.68 0.02
CA LEU A 19 3.63 2.90 0.44
C LEU A 19 2.26 2.98 -0.20
N LEU A 20 1.23 3.12 0.62
CA LEU A 20 -0.13 3.29 0.13
C LEU A 20 -0.45 4.78 0.04
N VAL A 21 -0.85 5.23 -1.14
CA VAL A 21 -1.16 6.63 -1.42
C VAL A 21 -2.63 6.72 -1.81
N PRO A 22 -3.53 7.08 -0.89
CA PRO A 22 -4.95 7.22 -1.21
C PRO A 22 -5.17 8.40 -2.17
N LYS A 23 -5.99 8.17 -3.20
CA LYS A 23 -6.38 9.22 -4.14
C LYS A 23 -7.80 9.67 -3.88
N THR A 24 -8.71 8.72 -3.67
CA THR A 24 -10.10 8.99 -3.30
C THR A 24 -10.49 7.97 -2.25
N GLU A 25 -11.78 7.97 -1.86
CA GLU A 25 -12.27 6.99 -0.90
C GLU A 25 -12.17 5.56 -1.41
N ARG A 26 -12.16 5.38 -2.73
CA ARG A 26 -12.20 4.05 -3.34
C ARG A 26 -11.01 3.75 -4.22
N ASP A 27 -10.13 4.72 -4.43
CA ASP A 27 -8.97 4.55 -5.30
C ASP A 27 -7.71 4.91 -4.57
N ALA A 28 -6.70 4.09 -4.73
CA ALA A 28 -5.39 4.36 -4.15
C ALA A 28 -4.31 3.84 -5.08
N GLU A 29 -3.11 4.39 -4.92
CA GLU A 29 -1.91 3.84 -5.53
C GLU A 29 -1.11 3.16 -4.44
N VAL A 30 -0.45 2.08 -4.78
CA VAL A 30 0.53 1.47 -3.89
C VAL A 30 1.89 1.54 -4.58
N TRP A 31 2.82 2.22 -3.95
CA TRP A 31 4.15 2.41 -4.50
C TRP A 31 5.04 1.31 -3.97
N ILE A 32 5.65 0.57 -4.87
CA ILE A 32 6.46 -0.60 -4.55
C ILE A 32 7.80 -0.49 -5.24
N SER A 33 8.72 -1.36 -4.85
CA SER A 33 10.03 -1.45 -5.47
C SER A 33 10.36 -2.92 -5.71
N ASP A 34 11.53 -3.17 -6.27
CA ASP A 34 12.00 -4.54 -6.47
C ASP A 34 12.13 -5.31 -5.16
N ALA A 35 12.29 -4.58 -4.06
CA ALA A 35 12.44 -5.20 -2.75
C ALA A 35 11.10 -5.53 -2.10
N THR A 36 9.97 -5.12 -2.69
CA THR A 36 8.66 -5.35 -2.09
C THR A 36 8.21 -6.79 -2.34
N PRO A 37 7.99 -7.58 -1.28
CA PRO A 37 7.49 -8.94 -1.47
C PRO A 37 6.08 -8.94 -2.06
N LEU A 38 5.80 -9.89 -2.95
CA LEU A 38 4.47 -10.00 -3.54
C LEU A 38 3.41 -10.23 -2.47
N ALA A 39 3.74 -10.96 -1.43
CA ALA A 39 2.79 -11.21 -0.34
C ALA A 39 2.38 -9.91 0.35
N ALA A 40 3.32 -8.97 0.52
CA ALA A 40 3.00 -7.68 1.12
C ALA A 40 2.07 -6.86 0.23
N LEU A 41 2.32 -6.86 -1.08
CA LEU A 41 1.46 -6.17 -2.03
C LEU A 41 0.05 -6.75 -2.00
N ASN A 42 -0.07 -8.07 -1.99
CA ASN A 42 -1.37 -8.73 -1.94
C ASN A 42 -2.11 -8.40 -0.65
N GLU A 43 -1.40 -8.27 0.46
CA GLU A 43 -2.02 -7.91 1.73
C GLU A 43 -2.61 -6.51 1.68
N VAL A 44 -1.89 -5.55 1.11
CA VAL A 44 -2.39 -4.18 0.98
C VAL A 44 -3.62 -4.13 0.09
N ILE A 45 -3.58 -4.84 -1.04
CA ILE A 45 -4.73 -4.90 -1.95
C ILE A 45 -5.94 -5.49 -1.24
N ARG A 46 -5.71 -6.50 -0.40
CA ARG A 46 -6.80 -7.18 0.30
C ARG A 46 -7.47 -6.28 1.35
N VAL A 47 -6.69 -5.47 2.06
CA VAL A 47 -7.25 -4.67 3.16
C VAL A 47 -7.82 -3.35 2.71
N PHE A 48 -7.41 -2.81 1.57
CA PHE A 48 -7.97 -1.55 1.10
C PHE A 48 -9.35 -1.79 0.48
N PRO A 49 -10.37 -0.99 0.86
CA PRO A 49 -11.75 -1.27 0.44
C PRO A 49 -12.10 -0.78 -0.96
N GLY A 50 -11.14 -0.58 -1.83
CA GLY A 50 -11.38 -0.09 -3.18
C GLY A 50 -10.35 -0.60 -4.15
N LYS A 51 -10.12 0.16 -5.22
CA LYS A 51 -9.15 -0.21 -6.23
C LYS A 51 -7.76 0.27 -5.84
N VAL A 52 -6.77 -0.58 -6.02
CA VAL A 52 -5.38 -0.27 -5.73
C VAL A 52 -4.57 -0.46 -6.99
N LYS A 53 -3.85 0.59 -7.39
CA LYS A 53 -3.00 0.55 -8.58
C LYS A 53 -1.54 0.47 -8.15
N PRO A 54 -0.82 -0.61 -8.50
CA PRO A 54 0.60 -0.71 -8.17
C PRO A 54 1.44 0.22 -9.05
N ILE A 55 2.37 0.92 -8.42
CA ILE A 55 3.32 1.80 -9.10
C ILE A 55 4.72 1.36 -8.70
N VAL A 56 5.52 0.95 -9.65
CA VAL A 56 6.90 0.57 -9.39
C VAL A 56 7.77 1.82 -9.44
N VAL A 57 8.52 2.06 -8.39
CA VAL A 57 9.40 3.22 -8.28
C VAL A 57 10.85 2.82 -8.20
#